data_49ab6921a9f0663be3740b2bb94f266f
#
_entry.id   49ab6921a9f0663be3740b2bb94f266f
#
_cell.length_a   1.000
_cell.length_b   1.000
_cell.length_c   1.000
_cell.angle_alpha   90.00
_cell.angle_beta   90.00
_cell.angle_gamma   90.00
#
_symmetry.space_group_name_H-M   'P 1'
#
loop_
_entity.id
_entity.type
_entity.pdbx_description
1 polymer ?
#
loop_
_entity_poly.entity_id
_entity_poly.type
_entity_poly.pdbx_seq_one_letter_code
_entity_poly.pdbx_strand_id
1 'polypeptide(L)'
;DRFADVDGKSKDSGAVLHLWESSDSEVKGNNHRQFAFYYIGNDANGNARYYIKNRNSGKWIGYEGKLNNNNPKIIQTDEKNRKVWLITKSVVPFTGKESQVLHKDDKTAVCEIHKAGELAALNRMADSLVPGALPHFYTMGTTSKWKLTWVKDYNAYQIESISEGEKDTGLALDVQSESGRMNTTINLWVEEEFDHNQNTSQLWRFFKQSDGTYLIQNARSGLYILETVNGLKLGEQGTKIDLSILAGNTEKTKYYYAENWMANIPDDALLSSVNIPATHDTGTAGVVEDDIPQVSITSCQNLYYDEQLNMGARSFDIRANATKDDASVADVKIVHGGELWQCQEKNGSDLTLQSILNTSLGFLEKHKSETVILTVKPDAGSTIGLEHAVAEFIEKNKDKVYSGGDIPSMKEARGKIIFLRRFNLTKNYESSVERAMGFNLANWDDIKYKDYKYAYKLYDDGKNHVYIQDAYNTYGSEKWPYILETMKQTTGQDTSHPIEYNSWVFNYTSCSRGAPLGLTREINPRLFKDEGNCIDNRFLGTVMLNFIDEPMSRLIYETNSNMIFEPKLPTPEVEVEYGQTLAEATLKGIEDAPAGAWVFKDADHVVTDQ
;
A
#
# COMPACT_ATOMS: atom_id res chain seq x y z
N ASP A 1 -3.34 17.66 -14.39
CA ASP A 1 -4.58 17.12 -15.00
C ASP A 1 -5.00 17.95 -16.21
N ARG A 2 -5.82 17.34 -17.09
CA ARG A 2 -6.38 18.03 -18.25
C ARG A 2 -7.88 18.09 -18.12
N PHE A 3 -8.42 19.29 -18.29
CA PHE A 3 -9.86 19.56 -18.17
C PHE A 3 -10.41 20.05 -19.52
N ALA A 4 -11.69 19.72 -19.77
CA ALA A 4 -12.40 20.29 -20.90
C ALA A 4 -12.52 21.81 -20.70
N ASP A 5 -12.09 22.55 -21.67
CA ASP A 5 -12.06 24.03 -21.68
C ASP A 5 -12.68 24.59 -22.96
N VAL A 6 -13.45 25.64 -22.81
CA VAL A 6 -13.98 26.38 -23.99
C VAL A 6 -12.95 27.41 -24.43
N ASP A 7 -12.47 27.28 -25.66
CA ASP A 7 -11.45 28.15 -26.24
C ASP A 7 -11.77 29.63 -26.08
N GLY A 8 -10.77 30.38 -25.60
CA GLY A 8 -10.89 31.81 -25.35
C GLY A 8 -11.96 32.23 -24.36
N LYS A 9 -12.49 31.30 -23.52
CA LYS A 9 -13.64 31.55 -22.62
C LYS A 9 -14.89 32.05 -23.36
N SER A 10 -14.99 31.74 -24.63
CA SER A 10 -16.06 32.21 -25.50
C SER A 10 -17.45 31.82 -25.02
N LYS A 11 -18.44 32.68 -25.26
CA LYS A 11 -19.87 32.40 -25.05
C LYS A 11 -20.62 32.11 -26.34
N ASP A 12 -19.95 32.08 -27.47
CA ASP A 12 -20.57 31.95 -28.78
C ASP A 12 -20.79 30.50 -29.21
N SER A 13 -21.83 30.25 -29.99
CA SER A 13 -22.02 28.99 -30.70
C SER A 13 -20.88 28.78 -31.72
N GLY A 14 -20.35 27.56 -31.79
CA GLY A 14 -19.21 27.22 -32.64
C GLY A 14 -17.86 27.29 -31.92
N ALA A 15 -17.79 27.87 -30.70
CA ALA A 15 -16.55 27.85 -29.96
C ALA A 15 -16.11 26.39 -29.60
N VAL A 16 -14.85 26.11 -29.86
CA VAL A 16 -14.28 24.75 -29.73
C VAL A 16 -14.00 24.42 -28.28
N LEU A 17 -14.23 23.17 -27.90
CA LEU A 17 -13.72 22.59 -26.66
C LEU A 17 -12.39 21.89 -26.93
N HIS A 18 -11.43 22.11 -26.06
CA HIS A 18 -10.15 21.44 -26.07
C HIS A 18 -9.80 20.96 -24.66
N LEU A 19 -8.75 20.15 -24.52
CA LEU A 19 -8.22 19.74 -23.24
C LEU A 19 -7.08 20.69 -22.85
N TRP A 20 -7.25 21.36 -21.71
CA TRP A 20 -6.26 22.29 -21.17
C TRP A 20 -5.69 21.76 -19.85
N GLU A 21 -4.39 21.92 -19.66
CA GLU A 21 -3.75 21.60 -18.39
C GLU A 21 -4.12 22.64 -17.35
N SER A 22 -4.62 22.19 -16.21
CA SER A 22 -5.09 23.06 -15.14
C SER A 22 -5.08 22.33 -13.81
N SER A 23 -5.16 23.09 -12.73
CA SER A 23 -5.39 22.58 -11.39
C SER A 23 -6.88 22.60 -11.02
N ASP A 24 -7.27 21.83 -10.03
CA ASP A 24 -8.65 21.80 -9.54
C ASP A 24 -9.13 23.15 -9.03
N SER A 25 -8.25 23.93 -8.38
CA SER A 25 -8.55 25.27 -7.89
C SER A 25 -8.86 26.24 -9.03
N GLU A 26 -8.12 26.16 -10.13
CA GLU A 26 -8.40 26.97 -11.34
C GLU A 26 -9.71 26.56 -12.01
N VAL A 27 -10.09 25.28 -11.97
CA VAL A 27 -11.39 24.81 -12.48
C VAL A 27 -12.53 25.35 -11.64
N LYS A 28 -12.41 25.34 -10.31
CA LYS A 28 -13.43 25.88 -9.39
C LYS A 28 -13.71 27.38 -9.64
N GLY A 29 -12.68 28.15 -9.99
CA GLY A 29 -12.79 29.58 -10.28
C GLY A 29 -13.25 29.93 -11.70
N ASN A 30 -13.27 28.99 -12.63
CA ASN A 30 -13.45 29.25 -14.07
C ASN A 30 -14.70 28.55 -14.62
N ASN A 31 -15.79 29.28 -14.73
CA ASN A 31 -17.08 28.78 -15.21
C ASN A 31 -17.04 28.16 -16.64
N HIS A 32 -16.10 28.58 -17.51
CA HIS A 32 -15.93 28.03 -18.85
C HIS A 32 -15.37 26.60 -18.87
N ARG A 33 -14.85 26.11 -17.71
CA ARG A 33 -14.38 24.73 -17.45
C ARG A 33 -15.36 23.89 -16.65
N GLN A 34 -16.55 24.43 -16.36
CA GLN A 34 -17.59 23.76 -15.59
C GLN A 34 -18.77 23.41 -16.46
N PHE A 35 -19.23 22.17 -16.35
CA PHE A 35 -20.29 21.63 -17.18
C PHE A 35 -21.38 20.97 -16.33
N ALA A 36 -22.63 21.19 -16.70
CA ALA A 36 -23.79 20.52 -16.13
C ALA A 36 -24.22 19.37 -17.04
N PHE A 37 -24.51 18.22 -16.41
CA PHE A 37 -24.95 17.01 -17.09
C PHE A 37 -26.44 16.82 -16.85
N TYR A 38 -27.23 16.76 -17.91
CA TYR A 38 -28.68 16.55 -17.87
C TYR A 38 -28.99 15.13 -18.32
N TYR A 39 -29.30 14.27 -17.36
CA TYR A 39 -29.66 12.88 -17.63
C TYR A 39 -30.97 12.78 -18.43
N ILE A 40 -30.98 11.97 -19.49
CA ILE A 40 -32.11 11.79 -20.40
C ILE A 40 -32.52 10.32 -20.60
N GLY A 41 -32.16 9.45 -19.65
CA GLY A 41 -32.45 8.01 -19.68
C GLY A 41 -31.29 7.19 -20.21
N ASN A 42 -31.44 5.87 -20.22
CA ASN A 42 -30.44 4.93 -20.71
C ASN A 42 -30.67 4.59 -22.20
N ASP A 43 -29.61 4.14 -22.87
CA ASP A 43 -29.72 3.50 -24.18
C ASP A 43 -30.18 2.05 -24.07
N ALA A 44 -30.27 1.35 -25.21
CA ALA A 44 -30.69 -0.08 -25.25
C ALA A 44 -29.71 -1.02 -24.55
N ASN A 45 -28.46 -0.58 -24.29
CA ASN A 45 -27.40 -1.34 -23.63
C ASN A 45 -27.26 -0.97 -22.14
N GLY A 46 -28.15 -0.10 -21.63
CA GLY A 46 -28.10 0.35 -20.24
C GLY A 46 -27.18 1.53 -19.96
N ASN A 47 -26.51 2.12 -20.95
CA ASN A 47 -25.61 3.24 -20.75
C ASN A 47 -26.38 4.54 -20.54
N ALA A 48 -25.98 5.32 -19.53
CA ALA A 48 -26.61 6.59 -19.23
C ALA A 48 -26.35 7.65 -20.31
N ARG A 49 -27.43 8.28 -20.81
CA ARG A 49 -27.38 9.33 -21.82
C ARG A 49 -27.57 10.70 -21.19
N TYR A 50 -26.83 11.67 -21.69
CA TYR A 50 -26.84 13.03 -21.17
C TYR A 50 -26.85 14.07 -22.29
N TYR A 51 -27.44 15.25 -21.98
CA TYR A 51 -27.03 16.50 -22.60
C TYR A 51 -26.04 17.21 -21.69
N ILE A 52 -25.04 17.86 -22.25
CA ILE A 52 -24.00 18.58 -21.50
C ILE A 52 -24.12 20.05 -21.79
N LYS A 53 -24.04 20.92 -20.77
CA LYS A 53 -24.19 22.37 -20.87
C LYS A 53 -23.05 23.07 -20.16
N ASN A 54 -22.40 24.01 -20.85
CA ASN A 54 -21.34 24.80 -20.25
C ASN A 54 -21.92 25.88 -19.31
N ARG A 55 -21.33 26.04 -18.14
CA ARG A 55 -21.78 26.95 -17.10
C ARG A 55 -21.57 28.43 -17.47
N ASN A 56 -20.47 28.76 -18.16
CA ASN A 56 -20.14 30.14 -18.53
C ASN A 56 -21.06 30.72 -19.61
N SER A 57 -21.29 29.93 -20.64
CA SER A 57 -22.05 30.38 -21.81
C SER A 57 -23.54 30.05 -21.77
N GLY A 58 -23.92 29.05 -20.95
CA GLY A 58 -25.25 28.46 -21.00
C GLY A 58 -25.53 27.69 -22.31
N LYS A 59 -24.52 27.49 -23.16
CA LYS A 59 -24.62 26.74 -24.42
C LYS A 59 -24.49 25.24 -24.15
N TRP A 60 -25.05 24.45 -25.05
CA TRP A 60 -24.95 23.00 -25.05
C TRP A 60 -23.71 22.54 -25.77
N ILE A 61 -23.28 21.31 -25.46
CA ILE A 61 -22.14 20.70 -26.13
C ILE A 61 -22.65 19.83 -27.29
N GLY A 62 -22.02 20.04 -28.43
CA GLY A 62 -22.25 19.32 -29.67
C GLY A 62 -20.94 19.02 -30.38
N TYR A 63 -21.04 18.63 -31.65
CA TYR A 63 -19.88 18.46 -32.51
C TYR A 63 -20.17 18.97 -33.92
N GLU A 64 -19.11 19.39 -34.60
CA GLU A 64 -19.12 19.79 -36.01
C GLU A 64 -18.37 18.75 -36.84
N GLY A 65 -18.92 18.40 -37.99
CA GLY A 65 -18.37 17.37 -38.88
C GLY A 65 -19.07 16.02 -38.78
N LYS A 66 -18.61 15.07 -39.58
CA LYS A 66 -19.12 13.69 -39.56
C LYS A 66 -18.31 12.84 -38.56
N LEU A 67 -18.99 12.06 -37.72
CA LEU A 67 -18.34 11.16 -36.78
C LEU A 67 -17.42 10.11 -37.44
N ASN A 68 -17.57 9.89 -38.74
CA ASN A 68 -16.75 8.93 -39.52
C ASN A 68 -15.43 9.55 -40.03
N ASN A 69 -15.23 10.86 -39.86
CA ASN A 69 -13.96 11.53 -40.19
C ASN A 69 -13.13 11.65 -38.90
N ASN A 70 -11.87 11.35 -39.00
CA ASN A 70 -10.93 11.18 -37.87
C ASN A 70 -10.73 12.39 -36.93
N ASN A 71 -11.52 13.50 -37.07
CA ASN A 71 -11.43 14.64 -36.15
C ASN A 71 -12.71 15.47 -36.12
N PRO A 72 -13.84 15.05 -35.55
CA PRO A 72 -14.95 15.96 -35.28
C PRO A 72 -14.51 16.98 -34.22
N LYS A 73 -14.75 18.25 -34.48
CA LYS A 73 -14.54 19.29 -33.47
C LYS A 73 -15.69 19.25 -32.46
N ILE A 74 -15.37 19.17 -31.19
CA ILE A 74 -16.35 19.34 -30.10
C ILE A 74 -16.53 20.84 -29.92
N ILE A 75 -17.78 21.31 -29.96
CA ILE A 75 -18.11 22.73 -29.93
C ILE A 75 -19.24 23.04 -28.95
N GLN A 76 -19.33 24.29 -28.53
CA GLN A 76 -20.56 24.84 -27.96
C GLN A 76 -21.60 25.06 -29.03
N THR A 77 -22.88 24.83 -28.74
CA THR A 77 -23.96 24.99 -29.69
C THR A 77 -25.27 25.42 -29.02
N ASP A 78 -26.21 25.89 -29.81
CA ASP A 78 -27.56 26.20 -29.34
C ASP A 78 -28.35 24.91 -29.07
N GLU A 79 -29.42 25.04 -28.30
CA GLU A 79 -30.21 23.90 -27.81
C GLU A 79 -30.71 22.97 -28.94
N LYS A 80 -31.14 23.56 -30.07
CA LYS A 80 -31.62 22.79 -31.23
C LYS A 80 -30.59 21.87 -31.86
N ASN A 81 -29.30 22.15 -31.67
CA ASN A 81 -28.17 21.41 -32.24
C ASN A 81 -27.42 20.59 -31.20
N ARG A 82 -27.91 20.54 -29.93
CA ARG A 82 -27.31 19.75 -28.87
C ARG A 82 -27.24 18.29 -29.26
N LYS A 83 -26.20 17.60 -28.78
CA LYS A 83 -25.99 16.19 -29.03
C LYS A 83 -26.18 15.39 -27.76
N VAL A 84 -26.60 14.14 -27.95
CA VAL A 84 -26.64 13.14 -26.87
C VAL A 84 -25.23 12.60 -26.66
N TRP A 85 -24.81 12.60 -25.42
CA TRP A 85 -23.54 12.05 -24.96
C TRP A 85 -23.78 10.82 -24.11
N LEU A 86 -23.02 9.79 -24.35
CA LEU A 86 -22.94 8.64 -23.47
C LEU A 86 -21.77 8.86 -22.52
N ILE A 87 -22.03 8.76 -21.24
CA ILE A 87 -20.97 8.70 -20.24
C ILE A 87 -20.78 7.24 -19.93
N THR A 88 -19.71 6.69 -20.42
CA THR A 88 -19.28 5.32 -20.15
C THR A 88 -18.07 5.35 -19.24
N LYS A 89 -17.73 4.19 -18.67
CA LYS A 89 -16.45 4.00 -17.99
C LYS A 89 -15.29 4.38 -18.93
N SER A 90 -14.13 4.72 -18.38
CA SER A 90 -12.95 5.22 -19.12
C SER A 90 -12.31 4.18 -20.03
N VAL A 91 -13.06 3.63 -20.96
CA VAL A 91 -12.56 2.73 -22.00
C VAL A 91 -13.05 3.19 -23.36
N VAL A 92 -12.27 2.91 -24.39
CA VAL A 92 -12.75 3.12 -25.77
C VAL A 92 -13.93 2.20 -26.04
N PRO A 93 -14.92 2.64 -26.83
CA PRO A 93 -16.10 1.85 -27.11
C PRO A 93 -15.73 0.47 -27.69
N PHE A 94 -16.46 -0.57 -27.27
CA PHE A 94 -16.40 -1.88 -27.90
C PHE A 94 -16.98 -1.78 -29.31
N THR A 95 -16.24 -2.25 -30.31
CA THR A 95 -16.58 -2.08 -31.72
C THR A 95 -17.24 -3.32 -32.33
N GLY A 96 -17.20 -4.45 -31.64
CA GLY A 96 -17.60 -5.75 -32.14
C GLY A 96 -16.58 -6.43 -33.07
N LYS A 97 -15.41 -5.80 -33.28
CA LYS A 97 -14.29 -6.36 -34.04
C LYS A 97 -13.26 -7.05 -33.14
N GLU A 98 -13.37 -6.82 -31.85
CA GLU A 98 -12.54 -7.46 -30.84
C GLU A 98 -12.81 -8.96 -30.81
N SER A 99 -11.74 -9.72 -30.69
CA SER A 99 -11.82 -11.18 -30.68
C SER A 99 -12.04 -11.70 -29.27
N GLN A 100 -13.04 -12.54 -29.11
CA GLN A 100 -13.18 -13.35 -27.90
C GLN A 100 -12.19 -14.50 -27.99
N VAL A 101 -11.17 -14.49 -27.15
CA VAL A 101 -10.08 -15.48 -27.18
C VAL A 101 -10.28 -16.63 -26.21
N LEU A 102 -11.15 -16.46 -25.20
CA LEU A 102 -11.57 -17.53 -24.30
C LEU A 102 -12.81 -18.24 -24.82
N HIS A 103 -12.99 -19.50 -24.42
CA HIS A 103 -14.23 -20.20 -24.65
C HIS A 103 -15.38 -19.46 -23.96
N LYS A 104 -16.59 -19.56 -24.53
CA LYS A 104 -17.77 -18.79 -24.11
C LYS A 104 -18.10 -18.88 -22.61
N ASP A 105 -17.82 -20.02 -22.00
CA ASP A 105 -18.14 -20.30 -20.60
C ASP A 105 -16.93 -20.16 -19.67
N ASP A 106 -15.73 -19.92 -20.22
CA ASP A 106 -14.50 -19.73 -19.44
C ASP A 106 -14.35 -18.27 -19.00
N LYS A 107 -14.14 -18.07 -17.71
CA LYS A 107 -13.82 -16.75 -17.15
C LYS A 107 -12.33 -16.47 -17.18
N THR A 108 -11.53 -17.52 -17.07
CA THR A 108 -10.06 -17.44 -17.03
C THR A 108 -9.43 -18.53 -17.89
N ALA A 109 -8.24 -18.27 -18.40
CA ALA A 109 -7.39 -19.27 -19.03
C ALA A 109 -5.92 -18.95 -18.87
N VAL A 110 -5.08 -19.98 -18.83
CA VAL A 110 -3.62 -19.83 -18.95
C VAL A 110 -3.25 -19.79 -20.43
N CYS A 111 -2.34 -18.88 -20.78
CA CYS A 111 -1.88 -18.72 -22.16
C CYS A 111 -0.38 -18.41 -22.22
N GLU A 112 0.19 -18.58 -23.40
CA GLU A 112 1.45 -17.98 -23.83
C GLU A 112 1.20 -16.97 -24.94
N ILE A 113 1.93 -15.87 -24.90
CA ILE A 113 1.86 -14.77 -25.87
C ILE A 113 3.23 -14.68 -26.53
N HIS A 114 3.35 -15.11 -27.76
CA HIS A 114 4.58 -15.07 -28.52
C HIS A 114 4.57 -13.91 -29.51
N LYS A 115 5.73 -13.35 -29.81
CA LYS A 115 5.88 -12.46 -30.95
C LYS A 115 5.64 -13.26 -32.22
N ALA A 116 4.82 -12.78 -33.14
CA ALA A 116 4.33 -13.54 -34.29
C ALA A 116 5.47 -14.08 -35.17
N GLY A 117 5.47 -15.39 -35.38
CA GLY A 117 6.49 -16.08 -36.16
C GLY A 117 7.86 -16.21 -35.48
N GLU A 118 7.98 -15.87 -34.19
CA GLU A 118 9.20 -15.97 -33.40
C GLU A 118 9.00 -16.86 -32.16
N LEU A 119 10.11 -17.43 -31.65
CA LEU A 119 10.08 -18.18 -30.37
C LEU A 119 10.03 -17.27 -29.14
N ALA A 120 10.17 -15.97 -29.35
CA ALA A 120 10.19 -14.99 -28.27
C ALA A 120 8.78 -14.85 -27.64
N ALA A 121 8.64 -15.29 -26.39
CA ALA A 121 7.43 -15.16 -25.60
C ALA A 121 7.45 -13.90 -24.73
N LEU A 122 6.27 -13.38 -24.42
CA LEU A 122 6.12 -12.32 -23.41
C LEU A 122 6.56 -12.87 -22.05
N ASN A 123 7.50 -12.21 -21.42
CA ASN A 123 8.12 -12.61 -20.16
C ASN A 123 8.21 -11.41 -19.21
N ARG A 124 8.38 -11.68 -17.92
CA ARG A 124 8.85 -10.69 -16.95
C ARG A 124 10.36 -10.56 -17.07
N MET A 125 10.86 -9.33 -17.21
CA MET A 125 12.29 -9.07 -17.24
C MET A 125 12.96 -9.50 -15.92
N ALA A 126 13.99 -10.34 -16.01
CA ALA A 126 14.71 -10.93 -14.88
C ALA A 126 13.78 -11.68 -13.88
N ASP A 127 12.67 -12.24 -14.36
CA ASP A 127 11.64 -12.95 -13.58
C ASP A 127 11.11 -12.15 -12.38
N SER A 128 11.22 -10.84 -12.46
CA SER A 128 10.87 -9.92 -11.37
C SER A 128 9.40 -10.02 -10.97
N LEU A 129 9.16 -10.11 -9.65
CA LEU A 129 7.83 -10.10 -9.02
C LEU A 129 7.49 -8.74 -8.42
N VAL A 130 8.27 -7.72 -8.73
CA VAL A 130 8.14 -6.38 -8.15
C VAL A 130 7.22 -5.53 -9.02
N PRO A 131 6.21 -4.82 -8.46
CA PRO A 131 5.44 -3.83 -9.20
C PRO A 131 6.34 -2.80 -9.90
N GLY A 132 6.05 -2.51 -11.16
CA GLY A 132 6.92 -1.72 -12.03
C GLY A 132 7.91 -2.55 -12.85
N ALA A 133 7.97 -3.87 -12.66
CA ALA A 133 8.74 -4.77 -13.52
C ALA A 133 8.34 -4.59 -14.99
N LEU A 134 9.32 -4.73 -15.88
CA LEU A 134 9.09 -4.53 -17.30
C LEU A 134 8.82 -5.87 -17.99
N PRO A 135 7.70 -6.00 -18.72
CA PRO A 135 7.51 -7.12 -19.63
C PRO A 135 8.35 -6.92 -20.91
N HIS A 136 8.79 -8.03 -21.49
CA HIS A 136 9.53 -8.04 -22.76
C HIS A 136 9.29 -9.33 -23.52
N PHE A 137 9.54 -9.35 -24.80
CA PHE A 137 9.60 -10.59 -25.58
C PHE A 137 10.99 -11.19 -25.49
N TYR A 138 11.09 -12.43 -25.02
CA TYR A 138 12.38 -13.10 -24.80
C TYR A 138 12.28 -14.62 -25.06
N THR A 139 13.36 -15.19 -25.59
CA THR A 139 13.37 -16.59 -26.07
C THR A 139 13.71 -17.63 -25.01
N MET A 140 14.23 -17.23 -23.85
CA MET A 140 14.74 -18.16 -22.82
C MET A 140 14.15 -17.90 -21.43
N GLY A 141 13.04 -17.19 -21.33
CA GLY A 141 12.40 -16.87 -20.05
C GLY A 141 11.64 -18.07 -19.45
N THR A 142 11.64 -18.17 -18.14
CA THR A 142 10.86 -19.16 -17.38
C THR A 142 9.46 -18.69 -17.06
N THR A 143 9.14 -17.41 -17.32
CA THR A 143 7.91 -16.72 -16.91
C THR A 143 7.04 -16.33 -18.10
N SER A 144 6.95 -17.23 -19.10
CA SER A 144 6.21 -16.99 -20.36
C SER A 144 4.71 -17.22 -20.25
N LYS A 145 4.23 -17.76 -19.15
CA LYS A 145 2.80 -18.04 -18.96
C LYS A 145 2.08 -16.87 -18.32
N TRP A 146 0.87 -16.63 -18.82
CA TRP A 146 -0.01 -15.55 -18.39
C TRP A 146 -1.41 -16.09 -18.15
N LYS A 147 -2.13 -15.51 -17.21
CA LYS A 147 -3.54 -15.77 -17.00
C LYS A 147 -4.35 -14.65 -17.65
N LEU A 148 -5.29 -15.02 -18.48
CA LEU A 148 -6.31 -14.12 -19.00
C LEU A 148 -7.55 -14.21 -18.13
N THR A 149 -8.04 -13.10 -17.61
CA THR A 149 -9.31 -13.00 -16.88
C THR A 149 -10.27 -12.11 -17.64
N TRP A 150 -11.44 -12.64 -17.98
CA TRP A 150 -12.46 -11.89 -18.69
C TRP A 150 -13.19 -10.92 -17.77
N VAL A 151 -13.16 -9.65 -18.09
CA VAL A 151 -13.84 -8.57 -17.36
C VAL A 151 -15.06 -8.14 -18.17
N LYS A 152 -16.20 -8.76 -17.86
CA LYS A 152 -17.44 -8.67 -18.64
C LYS A 152 -17.93 -7.24 -18.86
N ASP A 153 -17.90 -6.40 -17.82
CA ASP A 153 -18.44 -5.04 -17.86
C ASP A 153 -17.70 -4.11 -18.83
N TYR A 154 -16.47 -4.50 -19.21
CA TYR A 154 -15.61 -3.72 -20.10
C TYR A 154 -15.39 -4.40 -21.46
N ASN A 155 -15.90 -5.62 -21.66
CA ASN A 155 -15.58 -6.44 -22.83
C ASN A 155 -14.07 -6.47 -23.11
N ALA A 156 -13.29 -6.80 -22.09
CA ALA A 156 -11.84 -6.78 -22.12
C ALA A 156 -11.26 -7.86 -21.20
N TYR A 157 -9.97 -8.09 -21.32
CA TYR A 157 -9.22 -9.04 -20.52
C TYR A 157 -8.25 -8.32 -19.61
N GLN A 158 -8.09 -8.80 -18.40
CA GLN A 158 -6.89 -8.57 -17.62
C GLN A 158 -5.86 -9.63 -18.01
N ILE A 159 -4.61 -9.24 -18.18
CA ILE A 159 -3.49 -10.13 -18.52
C ILE A 159 -2.59 -10.19 -17.30
N GLU A 160 -2.72 -11.26 -16.55
CA GLU A 160 -2.09 -11.43 -15.24
C GLU A 160 -0.86 -12.31 -15.37
N SER A 161 0.19 -11.94 -14.66
CA SER A 161 1.42 -12.74 -14.59
C SER A 161 1.24 -13.92 -13.65
N ILE A 162 1.71 -15.09 -14.06
CA ILE A 162 1.79 -16.27 -13.20
C ILE A 162 3.24 -16.75 -13.08
N SER A 163 3.56 -17.33 -11.92
CA SER A 163 4.89 -17.88 -11.64
C SER A 163 4.96 -19.37 -11.99
N GLU A 164 6.12 -19.95 -11.79
CA GLU A 164 6.31 -21.39 -11.91
C GLU A 164 5.28 -22.16 -11.08
N GLY A 165 4.71 -23.23 -11.66
CA GLY A 165 3.61 -23.97 -11.04
C GLY A 165 2.24 -23.29 -11.18
N GLU A 166 2.13 -22.32 -12.10
CA GLU A 166 0.88 -21.61 -12.45
C GLU A 166 0.28 -20.80 -11.28
N LYS A 167 1.13 -20.31 -10.41
CA LYS A 167 0.74 -19.50 -9.26
C LYS A 167 0.53 -18.05 -9.67
N ASP A 168 -0.56 -17.46 -9.20
CA ASP A 168 -0.85 -16.05 -9.37
C ASP A 168 0.22 -15.19 -8.65
N THR A 169 0.79 -14.24 -9.37
CA THR A 169 1.78 -13.31 -8.79
C THR A 169 1.13 -12.04 -8.24
N GLY A 170 -0.16 -11.83 -8.49
CA GLY A 170 -0.87 -10.60 -8.18
C GLY A 170 -0.46 -9.40 -9.03
N LEU A 171 0.30 -9.64 -10.12
CA LEU A 171 0.73 -8.59 -11.04
C LEU A 171 0.03 -8.76 -12.39
N ALA A 172 -0.50 -7.67 -12.92
CA ALA A 172 -1.11 -7.62 -14.24
C ALA A 172 -0.35 -6.66 -15.17
N LEU A 173 -0.51 -6.91 -16.47
CA LEU A 173 0.00 -6.02 -17.50
C LEU A 173 -0.71 -4.67 -17.43
N ASP A 174 0.04 -3.59 -17.23
CA ASP A 174 -0.47 -2.26 -16.94
C ASP A 174 0.21 -1.18 -17.79
N VAL A 175 -0.45 -0.06 -17.93
CA VAL A 175 0.12 1.15 -18.54
C VAL A 175 0.61 2.10 -17.46
N GLN A 176 1.90 2.37 -17.46
CA GLN A 176 2.56 3.18 -16.43
C GLN A 176 1.81 4.49 -16.15
N SER A 177 1.53 4.74 -14.87
CA SER A 177 0.82 5.93 -14.38
C SER A 177 -0.56 6.12 -15.03
N GLU A 178 -1.23 5.04 -15.43
CA GLU A 178 -2.54 5.05 -16.08
C GLU A 178 -2.63 5.98 -17.30
N SER A 179 -1.51 6.25 -17.95
CA SER A 179 -1.42 7.20 -19.04
C SER A 179 -1.98 6.62 -20.33
N GLY A 180 -2.95 7.29 -20.94
CA GLY A 180 -3.47 6.96 -22.26
C GLY A 180 -2.64 7.50 -23.42
N ARG A 181 -1.41 7.98 -23.19
CA ARG A 181 -0.59 8.65 -24.23
C ARG A 181 0.26 7.65 -25.00
N MET A 182 0.49 7.94 -26.27
CA MET A 182 1.44 7.22 -27.12
C MET A 182 2.86 7.26 -26.50
N ASN A 183 3.62 6.19 -26.68
CA ASN A 183 4.96 5.98 -26.12
C ASN A 183 5.02 5.81 -24.60
N THR A 184 3.87 5.70 -23.91
CA THR A 184 3.87 5.33 -22.48
C THR A 184 4.38 3.91 -22.32
N THR A 185 5.22 3.70 -21.32
CA THR A 185 5.78 2.39 -20.98
C THR A 185 4.68 1.46 -20.47
N ILE A 186 4.72 0.22 -20.90
CA ILE A 186 3.92 -0.87 -20.34
C ILE A 186 4.78 -1.57 -19.30
N ASN A 187 4.22 -1.75 -18.12
CA ASN A 187 4.88 -2.41 -16.98
C ASN A 187 3.96 -3.48 -16.39
N LEU A 188 4.38 -4.10 -15.32
CA LEU A 188 3.55 -4.93 -14.47
C LEU A 188 3.19 -4.15 -13.22
N TRP A 189 1.93 -4.16 -12.86
CA TRP A 189 1.46 -3.52 -11.63
C TRP A 189 0.50 -4.44 -10.90
N VAL A 190 0.19 -4.09 -9.66
CA VAL A 190 -0.75 -4.91 -8.88
C VAL A 190 -2.07 -5.05 -9.60
N GLU A 191 -2.56 -6.26 -9.60
CA GLU A 191 -3.83 -6.64 -10.16
C GLU A 191 -5.00 -5.87 -9.54
N GLU A 192 -5.83 -5.27 -10.38
CA GLU A 192 -7.00 -4.50 -9.98
C GLU A 192 -8.27 -5.35 -9.92
N GLU A 193 -9.12 -5.10 -8.94
CA GLU A 193 -10.46 -5.68 -8.86
C GLU A 193 -11.47 -4.74 -9.53
N PHE A 194 -12.03 -5.14 -10.70
CA PHE A 194 -12.85 -4.26 -11.54
C PHE A 194 -14.32 -4.13 -11.12
N ASP A 195 -14.75 -4.76 -10.06
CA ASP A 195 -16.08 -4.55 -9.48
C ASP A 195 -16.17 -3.24 -8.67
N HIS A 196 -15.05 -2.75 -8.17
CA HIS A 196 -14.97 -1.55 -7.31
C HIS A 196 -14.04 -0.47 -7.86
N ASN A 197 -13.15 -0.81 -8.79
CA ASN A 197 -12.10 0.09 -9.24
C ASN A 197 -12.38 0.71 -10.61
N GLN A 198 -11.84 1.91 -10.79
CA GLN A 198 -11.97 2.72 -12.01
C GLN A 198 -10.73 2.67 -12.89
N ASN A 199 -9.65 2.01 -12.45
CA ASN A 199 -8.42 1.92 -13.23
C ASN A 199 -8.57 0.91 -14.37
N THR A 200 -8.68 1.40 -15.58
CA THR A 200 -8.85 0.60 -16.80
C THR A 200 -7.56 0.45 -17.61
N SER A 201 -6.42 0.87 -17.06
CA SER A 201 -5.10 0.75 -17.70
C SER A 201 -4.64 -0.70 -17.84
N GLN A 202 -5.17 -1.61 -17.00
CA GLN A 202 -4.90 -3.06 -17.02
C GLN A 202 -5.85 -3.85 -17.93
N LEU A 203 -6.73 -3.18 -18.66
CA LEU A 203 -7.70 -3.84 -19.54
C LEU A 203 -7.23 -3.86 -20.98
N TRP A 204 -7.27 -5.05 -21.57
CA TRP A 204 -6.73 -5.32 -22.88
C TRP A 204 -7.75 -6.03 -23.78
N ARG A 205 -7.70 -5.77 -25.08
CA ARG A 205 -8.55 -6.38 -26.09
C ARG A 205 -7.70 -6.98 -27.20
N PHE A 206 -8.11 -8.13 -27.70
CA PHE A 206 -7.41 -8.82 -28.77
C PHE A 206 -8.11 -8.56 -30.11
N PHE A 207 -7.35 -8.28 -31.14
CA PHE A 207 -7.84 -8.08 -32.50
C PHE A 207 -7.16 -9.06 -33.43
N LYS A 208 -7.92 -10.10 -33.87
CA LYS A 208 -7.41 -11.08 -34.80
C LYS A 208 -7.18 -10.46 -36.16
N GLN A 209 -6.03 -10.70 -36.74
CA GLN A 209 -5.61 -10.25 -38.05
C GLN A 209 -5.96 -11.31 -39.12
N SER A 210 -5.95 -10.92 -40.40
CA SER A 210 -6.23 -11.80 -41.52
C SER A 210 -5.24 -12.97 -41.68
N ASP A 211 -4.03 -12.82 -41.16
CA ASP A 211 -2.97 -13.84 -41.15
C ASP A 211 -3.04 -14.79 -39.93
N GLY A 212 -4.06 -14.64 -39.07
CA GLY A 212 -4.27 -15.47 -37.88
C GLY A 212 -3.61 -14.93 -36.62
N THR A 213 -2.71 -13.97 -36.72
CA THR A 213 -2.07 -13.30 -35.57
C THR A 213 -3.04 -12.36 -34.84
N TYR A 214 -2.62 -11.80 -33.71
CA TYR A 214 -3.41 -10.82 -32.95
C TYR A 214 -2.62 -9.55 -32.72
N LEU A 215 -3.36 -8.46 -32.54
CA LEU A 215 -2.88 -7.24 -31.90
C LEU A 215 -3.55 -7.11 -30.53
N ILE A 216 -2.81 -6.62 -29.55
CA ILE A 216 -3.32 -6.38 -28.18
C ILE A 216 -3.49 -4.88 -27.98
N GLN A 217 -4.73 -4.43 -27.79
CA GLN A 217 -5.09 -3.03 -27.59
C GLN A 217 -5.38 -2.76 -26.12
N ASN A 218 -4.83 -1.68 -25.58
CA ASN A 218 -5.27 -1.19 -24.29
C ASN A 218 -6.68 -0.60 -24.38
N ALA A 219 -7.61 -1.10 -23.59
CA ALA A 219 -9.02 -0.71 -23.65
C ALA A 219 -9.26 0.75 -23.24
N ARG A 220 -8.40 1.32 -22.37
CA ARG A 220 -8.49 2.72 -21.94
C ARG A 220 -8.12 3.70 -23.04
N SER A 221 -6.99 3.48 -23.68
CA SER A 221 -6.40 4.42 -24.65
C SER A 221 -6.76 4.15 -26.10
N GLY A 222 -7.11 2.91 -26.43
CA GLY A 222 -7.27 2.46 -27.81
C GLY A 222 -5.95 2.26 -28.57
N LEU A 223 -4.80 2.41 -27.88
CA LEU A 223 -3.47 2.17 -28.42
C LEU A 223 -3.06 0.72 -28.22
N TYR A 224 -2.11 0.27 -29.02
CA TYR A 224 -1.68 -1.13 -29.04
C TYR A 224 -0.35 -1.33 -28.29
N ILE A 225 -0.09 -2.55 -27.85
CA ILE A 225 1.23 -2.97 -27.37
C ILE A 225 2.18 -2.93 -28.56
N LEU A 226 3.22 -2.10 -28.45
CA LEU A 226 4.29 -1.94 -29.43
C LEU A 226 5.64 -2.27 -28.80
N GLU A 227 6.33 -3.25 -29.35
CA GLU A 227 7.72 -3.51 -28.99
C GLU A 227 8.63 -2.44 -29.59
N THR A 228 9.50 -1.89 -28.76
CA THR A 228 10.51 -0.90 -29.13
C THR A 228 11.87 -1.34 -28.59
N VAL A 229 12.93 -0.68 -29.05
CA VAL A 229 14.30 -0.90 -28.51
C VAL A 229 14.40 -0.59 -27.01
N ASN A 230 13.43 0.15 -26.46
CA ASN A 230 13.35 0.55 -25.05
C ASN A 230 12.21 -0.17 -24.29
N GLY A 231 11.83 -1.38 -24.70
CA GLY A 231 10.76 -2.18 -24.10
C GLY A 231 9.38 -1.97 -24.72
N LEU A 232 8.36 -2.49 -24.06
CA LEU A 232 6.98 -2.41 -24.54
C LEU A 232 6.37 -1.05 -24.22
N LYS A 233 5.70 -0.48 -25.21
CA LYS A 233 5.05 0.83 -25.10
C LYS A 233 3.68 0.85 -25.79
N LEU A 234 2.87 1.85 -25.49
CA LEU A 234 1.66 2.14 -26.25
C LEU A 234 1.99 2.79 -27.59
N GLY A 235 1.43 2.28 -28.68
CA GLY A 235 1.60 2.77 -30.03
C GLY A 235 0.33 2.72 -30.87
N GLU A 236 0.27 3.53 -31.93
CA GLU A 236 -0.83 3.47 -32.92
C GLU A 236 -0.77 2.18 -33.76
N GLN A 237 0.43 1.64 -33.93
CA GLN A 237 0.66 0.33 -34.55
C GLN A 237 1.07 -0.64 -33.44
N GLY A 238 0.59 -1.88 -33.52
CA GLY A 238 0.88 -2.91 -32.54
C GLY A 238 1.90 -3.93 -33.04
N THR A 239 2.61 -4.55 -32.11
CA THR A 239 3.37 -5.76 -32.39
C THR A 239 2.40 -6.90 -32.57
N LYS A 240 2.52 -7.63 -33.68
CA LYS A 240 1.75 -8.85 -33.94
C LYS A 240 2.20 -9.97 -33.00
N ILE A 241 1.25 -10.71 -32.47
CA ILE A 241 1.49 -11.83 -31.56
C ILE A 241 0.76 -13.10 -32.02
N ASP A 242 1.30 -14.24 -31.64
CA ASP A 242 0.64 -15.53 -31.62
C ASP A 242 0.17 -15.82 -30.21
N LEU A 243 -1.08 -16.27 -30.05
CA LEU A 243 -1.69 -16.57 -28.76
C LEU A 243 -1.98 -18.07 -28.66
N SER A 244 -1.40 -18.73 -27.66
CA SER A 244 -1.66 -20.14 -27.36
C SER A 244 -2.40 -20.27 -26.03
N ILE A 245 -3.65 -20.73 -26.06
CA ILE A 245 -4.40 -21.04 -24.85
C ILE A 245 -3.99 -22.43 -24.38
N LEU A 246 -3.44 -22.53 -23.17
CA LEU A 246 -2.91 -23.77 -22.59
C LEU A 246 -3.92 -24.49 -21.69
N ALA A 247 -4.63 -23.75 -20.85
CA ALA A 247 -5.65 -24.27 -19.95
C ALA A 247 -6.70 -23.21 -19.64
N GLY A 248 -7.95 -23.64 -19.50
CA GLY A 248 -9.04 -22.84 -18.92
C GLY A 248 -9.12 -23.05 -17.41
N ASN A 249 -9.70 -22.07 -16.70
CA ASN A 249 -10.06 -22.15 -15.28
C ASN A 249 -8.87 -22.37 -14.33
N THR A 250 -7.90 -21.45 -14.28
CA THR A 250 -6.89 -21.41 -13.21
C THR A 250 -7.51 -20.83 -11.95
N GLU A 251 -7.61 -21.62 -10.87
CA GLU A 251 -7.98 -21.07 -9.58
C GLU A 251 -6.86 -20.17 -9.06
N LYS A 252 -7.24 -18.98 -8.57
CA LYS A 252 -6.31 -18.10 -7.86
C LYS A 252 -5.84 -18.78 -6.59
N THR A 253 -4.60 -19.19 -6.53
CA THR A 253 -3.96 -19.51 -5.26
C THR A 253 -3.37 -18.21 -4.70
N LYS A 254 -4.19 -17.42 -4.02
CA LYS A 254 -3.67 -16.34 -3.18
C LYS A 254 -2.93 -16.96 -2.01
N TYR A 255 -1.62 -16.81 -1.98
CA TYR A 255 -0.80 -17.27 -0.84
C TYR A 255 -1.09 -16.45 0.41
N TYR A 256 -1.43 -15.18 0.25
CA TYR A 256 -1.76 -14.27 1.33
C TYR A 256 -2.92 -13.38 0.92
N TYR A 257 -3.93 -13.33 1.76
CA TYR A 257 -4.91 -12.26 1.73
C TYR A 257 -4.36 -11.13 2.59
N ALA A 258 -4.37 -9.91 2.08
CA ALA A 258 -3.85 -8.76 2.82
C ALA A 258 -4.49 -8.60 4.21
N GLU A 259 -5.76 -8.98 4.35
CA GLU A 259 -6.51 -8.86 5.59
C GLU A 259 -6.13 -9.92 6.65
N ASN A 260 -5.46 -11.03 6.28
CA ASN A 260 -5.15 -12.11 7.22
C ASN A 260 -3.82 -12.82 6.94
N TRP A 261 -2.85 -12.07 6.42
CA TRP A 261 -1.53 -12.60 6.06
C TRP A 261 -0.75 -13.16 7.26
N MET A 262 -1.00 -12.64 8.49
CA MET A 262 -0.33 -13.14 9.69
C MET A 262 -0.77 -14.57 10.08
N ALA A 263 -1.86 -15.08 9.49
CA ALA A 263 -2.27 -16.47 9.69
C ALA A 263 -1.18 -17.50 9.33
N ASN A 264 -0.26 -17.12 8.46
CA ASN A 264 0.83 -17.99 8.00
C ASN A 264 2.11 -17.87 8.86
N ILE A 265 2.14 -16.98 9.85
CA ILE A 265 3.28 -16.83 10.77
C ILE A 265 3.13 -17.87 11.89
N PRO A 266 4.19 -18.61 12.24
CA PRO A 266 4.14 -19.57 13.35
C PRO A 266 3.73 -18.91 14.67
N ASP A 267 2.99 -19.65 15.50
CA ASP A 267 2.48 -19.13 16.75
C ASP A 267 3.58 -18.79 17.79
N ASP A 268 4.70 -19.49 17.75
CA ASP A 268 5.87 -19.28 18.61
C ASP A 268 6.82 -18.18 18.10
N ALA A 269 6.66 -17.72 16.86
CA ALA A 269 7.48 -16.63 16.32
C ALA A 269 7.33 -15.36 17.16
N LEU A 270 8.45 -14.72 17.51
CA LEU A 270 8.46 -13.38 18.09
C LEU A 270 7.87 -12.39 17.08
N LEU A 271 6.93 -11.58 17.51
CA LEU A 271 6.32 -10.56 16.64
C LEU A 271 7.37 -9.57 16.11
N SER A 272 8.43 -9.32 16.87
CA SER A 272 9.56 -8.47 16.44
C SER A 272 10.39 -9.06 15.30
N SER A 273 10.35 -10.37 15.08
CA SER A 273 11.04 -11.03 13.97
C SER A 273 10.23 -11.06 12.67
N VAL A 274 9.00 -10.55 12.69
CA VAL A 274 8.10 -10.52 11.55
C VAL A 274 8.29 -9.24 10.76
N ASN A 275 8.35 -9.33 9.44
CA ASN A 275 8.34 -8.17 8.55
C ASN A 275 6.94 -7.59 8.46
N ILE A 276 6.77 -6.36 8.93
CA ILE A 276 5.46 -5.74 9.10
C ILE A 276 5.36 -4.47 8.25
N PRO A 277 4.45 -4.44 7.27
CA PRO A 277 4.09 -3.18 6.62
C PRO A 277 3.36 -2.27 7.60
N ALA A 278 3.74 -1.00 7.59
CA ALA A 278 3.30 -0.02 8.56
C ALA A 278 3.09 1.36 7.94
N THR A 279 2.37 2.25 8.62
CA THR A 279 2.07 3.59 8.10
C THR A 279 2.55 4.69 9.02
N HIS A 280 3.26 5.66 8.44
CA HIS A 280 3.63 6.92 9.06
C HIS A 280 2.45 7.89 8.96
N ASP A 281 2.20 8.68 10.01
CA ASP A 281 1.09 9.65 10.07
C ASP A 281 -0.24 9.08 9.56
N THR A 282 -0.65 7.97 10.17
CA THR A 282 -1.75 7.09 9.74
C THR A 282 -3.06 7.81 9.41
N GLY A 283 -3.43 8.85 10.18
CA GLY A 283 -4.71 9.55 10.04
C GLY A 283 -4.82 10.52 8.86
N THR A 284 -3.72 10.79 8.15
CA THR A 284 -3.62 11.96 7.25
C THR A 284 -4.31 11.81 5.89
N ALA A 285 -4.95 10.68 5.59
CA ALA A 285 -5.78 10.54 4.38
C ALA A 285 -6.94 11.55 4.33
N GLY A 286 -7.51 11.89 5.49
CA GLY A 286 -8.58 12.88 5.64
C GLY A 286 -8.10 14.21 6.22
N VAL A 287 -6.81 14.56 6.13
CA VAL A 287 -6.33 15.84 6.66
C VAL A 287 -6.95 17.01 5.90
N VAL A 288 -7.46 17.98 6.67
CA VAL A 288 -8.01 19.23 6.12
C VAL A 288 -6.93 20.28 6.11
N GLU A 289 -6.55 20.71 4.92
CA GLU A 289 -5.62 21.82 4.69
C GLU A 289 -6.42 23.02 4.19
N ASP A 290 -6.69 23.98 5.09
CA ASP A 290 -7.30 25.25 4.72
C ASP A 290 -6.27 26.11 3.98
N ASP A 291 -6.65 26.60 2.80
CA ASP A 291 -5.93 27.63 2.02
C ASP A 291 -4.58 27.26 1.35
N ILE A 292 -4.18 25.98 1.26
CA ILE A 292 -2.99 25.60 0.50
C ILE A 292 -3.40 25.03 -0.87
N PRO A 293 -3.20 25.77 -1.98
CA PRO A 293 -3.52 25.25 -3.29
C PRO A 293 -2.47 24.23 -3.75
N GLN A 294 -2.92 23.04 -4.17
CA GLN A 294 -2.32 22.16 -5.16
C GLN A 294 -1.34 21.08 -4.72
N VAL A 295 -0.65 21.17 -3.58
CA VAL A 295 0.23 20.10 -3.10
C VAL A 295 0.03 19.98 -1.60
N SER A 296 -0.55 18.87 -1.15
CA SER A 296 -0.61 18.59 0.26
C SER A 296 0.81 18.49 0.83
N ILE A 297 1.12 19.29 1.84
CA ILE A 297 2.38 19.23 2.59
C ILE A 297 2.24 18.39 3.84
N THR A 298 1.03 17.94 4.17
CA THR A 298 0.70 17.22 5.40
C THR A 298 0.15 15.83 5.15
N SER A 299 -0.49 15.57 4.01
CA SER A 299 -1.02 14.25 3.70
C SER A 299 0.11 13.25 3.45
N CYS A 300 0.27 12.30 4.37
CA CYS A 300 1.22 11.19 4.27
C CYS A 300 0.55 9.88 3.83
N GLN A 301 -0.78 9.83 3.79
CA GLN A 301 -1.57 8.68 3.36
C GLN A 301 -2.72 9.15 2.46
N ASN A 302 -3.14 8.31 1.53
CA ASN A 302 -4.33 8.50 0.70
C ASN A 302 -5.43 7.48 1.00
N LEU A 303 -5.11 6.43 1.75
CA LEU A 303 -6.04 5.43 2.24
C LEU A 303 -6.45 5.75 3.68
N TYR A 304 -7.73 5.65 3.99
CA TYR A 304 -8.24 5.77 5.34
C TYR A 304 -7.82 4.57 6.20
N TYR A 305 -7.92 4.68 7.49
CA TYR A 305 -7.38 3.69 8.43
C TYR A 305 -7.91 2.27 8.20
N ASP A 306 -9.20 2.12 7.94
CA ASP A 306 -9.82 0.84 7.59
C ASP A 306 -9.25 0.25 6.29
N GLU A 307 -8.98 1.09 5.30
CA GLU A 307 -8.38 0.68 4.02
C GLU A 307 -6.91 0.26 4.21
N GLN A 308 -6.15 0.97 5.05
CA GLN A 308 -4.77 0.60 5.37
C GLN A 308 -4.68 -0.79 6.04
N LEU A 309 -5.61 -1.11 6.95
CA LEU A 309 -5.73 -2.45 7.54
C LEU A 309 -6.00 -3.51 6.48
N ASN A 310 -6.94 -3.23 5.57
CA ASN A 310 -7.32 -4.14 4.49
C ASN A 310 -6.22 -4.32 3.45
N MET A 311 -5.32 -3.32 3.27
CA MET A 311 -4.14 -3.42 2.42
C MET A 311 -2.97 -4.18 3.09
N GLY A 312 -3.11 -4.61 4.34
CA GLY A 312 -2.13 -5.44 5.03
C GLY A 312 -1.25 -4.72 6.04
N ALA A 313 -1.40 -3.41 6.26
CA ALA A 313 -0.68 -2.71 7.33
C ALA A 313 -1.10 -3.23 8.71
N ARG A 314 -0.11 -3.37 9.62
CA ARG A 314 -0.36 -3.85 10.99
C ARG A 314 0.29 -3.01 12.07
N SER A 315 1.09 -2.01 11.70
CA SER A 315 1.66 -1.04 12.65
C SER A 315 1.37 0.38 12.17
N PHE A 316 0.97 1.25 13.10
CA PHE A 316 0.36 2.54 12.79
C PHE A 316 0.90 3.64 13.70
N ASP A 317 1.34 4.74 13.10
CA ASP A 317 1.80 5.95 13.80
C ASP A 317 0.60 6.88 14.07
N ILE A 318 0.14 6.89 15.32
CA ILE A 318 -1.05 7.62 15.77
C ILE A 318 -0.64 8.90 16.49
N ARG A 319 -0.92 10.03 15.87
CA ARG A 319 -0.64 11.36 16.40
C ARG A 319 -1.88 12.00 16.96
N ALA A 320 -1.84 12.34 18.24
CA ALA A 320 -3.00 12.62 19.04
C ALA A 320 -2.98 14.05 19.63
N ASN A 321 -4.18 14.62 19.78
CA ASN A 321 -4.44 15.86 20.48
C ASN A 321 -5.56 15.64 21.51
N ALA A 322 -5.23 15.66 22.80
CA ALA A 322 -6.19 15.63 23.90
C ALA A 322 -6.30 17.03 24.49
N THR A 323 -7.48 17.64 24.44
CA THR A 323 -7.67 19.04 24.84
C THR A 323 -7.83 19.25 26.35
N LYS A 324 -7.96 18.17 27.13
CA LYS A 324 -8.16 18.18 28.59
C LYS A 324 -7.49 16.99 29.26
N ASP A 325 -7.14 17.09 30.54
CA ASP A 325 -6.40 16.08 31.29
C ASP A 325 -7.23 14.84 31.63
N ASP A 326 -8.55 14.92 31.62
CA ASP A 326 -9.50 13.83 31.84
C ASP A 326 -10.17 13.37 30.54
N ALA A 327 -9.46 13.49 29.40
CA ALA A 327 -10.00 13.14 28.10
C ALA A 327 -10.35 11.65 28.03
N SER A 328 -11.52 11.32 27.47
CA SER A 328 -11.84 9.98 26.99
C SER A 328 -11.26 9.76 25.59
N VAL A 329 -11.24 8.54 25.09
CA VAL A 329 -10.79 8.27 23.71
C VAL A 329 -11.59 9.01 22.63
N ALA A 330 -12.84 9.38 22.92
CA ALA A 330 -13.68 10.19 22.02
C ALA A 330 -13.29 11.68 22.02
N ASP A 331 -12.65 12.16 23.08
CA ASP A 331 -12.17 13.54 23.21
C ASP A 331 -10.76 13.72 22.59
N VAL A 332 -10.08 12.63 22.26
CA VAL A 332 -8.73 12.65 21.65
C VAL A 332 -8.86 12.66 20.14
N LYS A 333 -8.49 13.76 19.53
CA LYS A 333 -8.49 13.94 18.07
C LYS A 333 -7.19 13.45 17.46
N ILE A 334 -7.24 12.97 16.23
CA ILE A 334 -6.06 12.62 15.44
C ILE A 334 -5.69 13.83 14.60
N VAL A 335 -4.41 14.22 14.67
CA VAL A 335 -3.90 15.47 14.08
C VAL A 335 -2.56 15.25 13.39
N HIS A 336 -2.13 16.23 12.59
CA HIS A 336 -0.79 16.33 12.07
C HIS A 336 -0.26 17.77 12.26
N GLY A 337 1.04 17.91 12.57
CA GLY A 337 1.65 19.23 12.79
C GLY A 337 1.07 20.01 13.97
N GLY A 338 0.76 19.33 15.06
CA GLY A 338 0.19 19.92 16.27
C GLY A 338 -1.31 20.17 16.16
N GLU A 339 -1.74 21.38 16.48
CA GLU A 339 -3.18 21.76 16.38
C GLU A 339 -3.59 22.25 14.99
N LEU A 340 -2.63 22.36 14.06
CA LEU A 340 -2.85 23.04 12.77
C LEU A 340 -3.75 22.24 11.83
N TRP A 341 -3.59 20.90 11.80
CA TRP A 341 -4.30 20.06 10.83
C TRP A 341 -5.03 18.91 11.50
N GLN A 342 -6.35 19.06 11.60
CA GLN A 342 -7.26 18.02 12.06
C GLN A 342 -7.46 16.97 10.97
N CYS A 343 -7.35 15.69 11.33
CA CYS A 343 -7.71 14.59 10.44
C CYS A 343 -9.22 14.28 10.53
N GLN A 344 -9.82 13.88 9.40
CA GLN A 344 -11.22 13.55 9.28
C GLN A 344 -11.45 12.13 8.80
N GLU A 345 -12.60 11.60 9.14
CA GLU A 345 -13.19 10.39 8.57
C GLU A 345 -13.69 10.64 7.14
N LYS A 346 -13.99 9.57 6.39
CA LYS A 346 -14.59 9.63 5.05
C LYS A 346 -15.88 10.46 4.98
N ASN A 347 -16.62 10.52 6.07
CA ASN A 347 -17.88 11.28 6.17
C ASN A 347 -17.70 12.74 6.57
N GLY A 348 -16.46 13.21 6.75
CA GLY A 348 -16.12 14.57 7.15
C GLY A 348 -16.19 14.85 8.65
N SER A 349 -16.49 13.87 9.50
CA SER A 349 -16.37 14.03 10.94
C SER A 349 -14.92 13.95 11.40
N ASP A 350 -14.61 14.52 12.57
CA ASP A 350 -13.27 14.43 13.15
C ASP A 350 -12.85 12.97 13.35
N LEU A 351 -11.66 12.62 12.90
CA LEU A 351 -11.04 11.35 13.23
C LEU A 351 -10.57 11.39 14.68
N THR A 352 -11.01 10.43 15.49
CA THR A 352 -10.69 10.34 16.92
C THR A 352 -9.94 9.06 17.26
N LEU A 353 -9.31 9.03 18.43
CA LEU A 353 -8.72 7.80 18.95
C LEU A 353 -9.78 6.70 19.13
N GLN A 354 -11.01 7.08 19.47
CA GLN A 354 -12.15 6.15 19.54
C GLN A 354 -12.40 5.47 18.18
N SER A 355 -12.37 6.24 17.08
CA SER A 355 -12.55 5.72 15.71
C SER A 355 -11.46 4.70 15.37
N ILE A 356 -10.20 5.04 15.62
CA ILE A 356 -9.06 4.15 15.40
C ILE A 356 -9.21 2.85 16.18
N LEU A 357 -9.55 2.95 17.47
CA LEU A 357 -9.67 1.78 18.36
C LEU A 357 -10.88 0.90 17.99
N ASN A 358 -12.02 1.50 17.67
CA ASN A 358 -13.20 0.75 17.25
C ASN A 358 -12.96 0.01 15.92
N THR A 359 -12.32 0.68 14.95
CA THR A 359 -11.95 0.07 13.66
C THR A 359 -10.97 -1.08 13.87
N SER A 360 -9.95 -0.90 14.74
CA SER A 360 -9.01 -1.96 15.11
C SER A 360 -9.70 -3.17 15.72
N LEU A 361 -10.57 -2.96 16.69
CA LEU A 361 -11.33 -4.05 17.33
C LEU A 361 -12.24 -4.77 16.34
N GLY A 362 -12.96 -4.01 15.50
CA GLY A 362 -13.83 -4.58 14.46
C GLY A 362 -13.08 -5.39 13.40
N PHE A 363 -11.86 -4.96 13.05
CA PHE A 363 -10.96 -5.69 12.18
C PHE A 363 -10.49 -6.99 12.83
N LEU A 364 -9.97 -6.93 14.05
CA LEU A 364 -9.46 -8.09 14.80
C LEU A 364 -10.54 -9.11 15.14
N GLU A 365 -11.79 -8.69 15.30
CA GLU A 365 -12.90 -9.62 15.49
C GLU A 365 -13.16 -10.49 14.26
N LYS A 366 -13.00 -9.92 13.07
CA LYS A 366 -13.14 -10.62 11.78
C LYS A 366 -11.90 -11.42 11.41
N HIS A 367 -10.72 -10.92 11.74
CA HIS A 367 -9.42 -11.44 11.35
C HIS A 367 -8.60 -11.83 12.59
N LYS A 368 -8.99 -12.91 13.24
CA LYS A 368 -8.45 -13.33 14.56
C LYS A 368 -6.99 -13.79 14.52
N SER A 369 -6.44 -14.06 13.35
CA SER A 369 -5.02 -14.37 13.16
C SER A 369 -4.11 -13.16 13.29
N GLU A 370 -4.70 -11.96 13.15
CA GLU A 370 -3.97 -10.70 13.04
C GLU A 370 -3.73 -10.07 14.42
N THR A 371 -2.82 -9.09 14.44
CA THR A 371 -2.62 -8.13 15.53
C THR A 371 -2.51 -6.73 14.97
N VAL A 372 -2.77 -5.72 15.79
CA VAL A 372 -2.66 -4.31 15.43
C VAL A 372 -1.74 -3.62 16.42
N ILE A 373 -0.70 -2.96 15.92
CA ILE A 373 0.30 -2.24 16.72
C ILE A 373 0.05 -0.74 16.57
N LEU A 374 -0.19 -0.05 17.68
CA LEU A 374 -0.45 1.38 17.70
C LEU A 374 0.66 2.11 18.45
N THR A 375 1.50 2.85 17.71
CA THR A 375 2.47 3.77 18.31
C THR A 375 1.77 5.10 18.54
N VAL A 376 1.53 5.45 19.80
CA VAL A 376 0.73 6.62 20.17
C VAL A 376 1.62 7.75 20.66
N LYS A 377 1.51 8.91 20.00
CA LYS A 377 2.30 10.12 20.28
C LYS A 377 1.38 11.31 20.56
N PRO A 378 1.60 12.08 21.67
CA PRO A 378 0.99 13.38 21.81
C PRO A 378 1.65 14.34 20.82
N ASP A 379 0.90 14.85 19.85
CA ASP A 379 1.38 15.83 18.88
C ASP A 379 0.92 17.24 19.25
N ALA A 380 -0.16 17.33 20.03
CA ALA A 380 -0.68 18.55 20.65
C ALA A 380 -1.49 18.25 21.92
N GLY A 381 -1.84 19.30 22.65
CA GLY A 381 -2.72 19.24 23.80
C GLY A 381 -2.12 18.56 25.03
N SER A 382 -2.98 17.94 25.84
CA SER A 382 -2.58 17.36 27.13
C SER A 382 -2.02 15.94 26.97
N THR A 383 -0.76 15.74 27.31
CA THR A 383 -0.17 14.39 27.44
C THR A 383 -0.88 13.58 28.55
N ILE A 384 -1.28 14.23 29.64
CA ILE A 384 -2.02 13.61 30.75
C ILE A 384 -3.38 13.10 30.25
N GLY A 385 -4.06 13.90 29.42
CA GLY A 385 -5.33 13.51 28.82
C GLY A 385 -5.22 12.32 27.87
N LEU A 386 -4.16 12.27 27.07
CA LEU A 386 -3.89 11.13 26.20
C LEU A 386 -3.58 9.86 27.02
N GLU A 387 -2.71 10.00 28.03
CA GLU A 387 -2.40 8.92 28.98
C GLU A 387 -3.68 8.37 29.63
N HIS A 388 -4.55 9.28 30.13
CA HIS A 388 -5.82 8.93 30.74
C HIS A 388 -6.74 8.17 29.78
N ALA A 389 -6.90 8.66 28.55
CA ALA A 389 -7.74 8.04 27.54
C ALA A 389 -7.29 6.62 27.18
N VAL A 390 -5.99 6.43 26.98
CA VAL A 390 -5.40 5.11 26.68
C VAL A 390 -5.59 4.15 27.86
N ALA A 391 -5.31 4.61 29.09
CA ALA A 391 -5.50 3.80 30.31
C ALA A 391 -6.93 3.34 30.47
N GLU A 392 -7.90 4.26 30.36
CA GLU A 392 -9.32 3.96 30.48
C GLU A 392 -9.79 2.95 29.43
N PHE A 393 -9.30 3.07 28.20
CA PHE A 393 -9.59 2.10 27.14
C PHE A 393 -9.04 0.71 27.48
N ILE A 394 -7.80 0.63 27.94
CA ILE A 394 -7.16 -0.64 28.34
C ILE A 394 -7.94 -1.30 29.48
N GLU A 395 -8.32 -0.54 30.50
CA GLU A 395 -9.10 -1.06 31.65
C GLU A 395 -10.44 -1.66 31.21
N LYS A 396 -11.11 -1.04 30.23
CA LYS A 396 -12.38 -1.52 29.68
C LYS A 396 -12.24 -2.70 28.72
N ASN A 397 -11.05 -2.93 28.16
CA ASN A 397 -10.80 -3.90 27.09
C ASN A 397 -9.59 -4.81 27.38
N LYS A 398 -9.40 -5.24 28.62
CA LYS A 398 -8.23 -6.01 29.09
C LYS A 398 -7.97 -7.29 28.28
N ASP A 399 -9.00 -7.94 27.78
CA ASP A 399 -8.92 -9.15 26.95
C ASP A 399 -8.54 -8.88 25.47
N LYS A 400 -8.71 -7.63 25.01
CA LYS A 400 -8.45 -7.18 23.64
C LYS A 400 -7.12 -6.45 23.47
N VAL A 401 -6.42 -6.20 24.56
CA VAL A 401 -5.12 -5.51 24.57
C VAL A 401 -4.05 -6.45 25.13
N TYR A 402 -2.89 -6.47 24.50
CA TYR A 402 -1.76 -7.22 25.01
C TYR A 402 -1.17 -6.57 26.27
N SER A 403 -0.95 -7.33 27.32
CA SER A 403 -0.47 -6.85 28.63
C SER A 403 0.69 -7.65 29.19
N GLY A 404 1.43 -8.39 28.36
CA GLY A 404 2.54 -9.23 28.80
C GLY A 404 3.78 -8.48 29.29
N GLY A 405 4.00 -7.26 28.79
CA GLY A 405 5.16 -6.43 29.14
C GLY A 405 6.42 -6.72 28.32
N ASP A 406 6.52 -7.88 27.70
CA ASP A 406 7.58 -8.26 26.77
C ASP A 406 7.13 -8.13 25.31
N ILE A 407 8.05 -8.28 24.37
CA ILE A 407 7.69 -8.51 22.96
C ILE A 407 6.91 -9.84 22.89
N PRO A 408 5.66 -9.83 22.35
CA PRO A 408 4.85 -11.05 22.32
C PRO A 408 5.32 -12.04 21.26
N SER A 409 5.00 -13.32 21.48
CA SER A 409 4.88 -14.28 20.38
C SER A 409 3.64 -13.95 19.52
N MET A 410 3.56 -14.50 18.32
CA MET A 410 2.36 -14.38 17.48
C MET A 410 1.11 -14.92 18.19
N LYS A 411 1.22 -16.05 18.89
CA LYS A 411 0.12 -16.63 19.68
C LYS A 411 -0.43 -15.66 20.72
N GLU A 412 0.43 -14.93 21.41
CA GLU A 412 0.03 -13.95 22.44
C GLU A 412 -0.55 -12.68 21.83
N ALA A 413 -0.09 -12.31 20.63
CA ALA A 413 -0.48 -11.09 19.92
C ALA A 413 -1.82 -11.22 19.17
N ARG A 414 -2.14 -12.43 18.66
CA ARG A 414 -3.32 -12.65 17.82
C ARG A 414 -4.61 -12.14 18.46
N GLY A 415 -5.40 -11.42 17.68
CA GLY A 415 -6.68 -10.83 18.08
C GLY A 415 -6.56 -9.67 19.05
N LYS A 416 -5.35 -9.13 19.29
CA LYS A 416 -5.13 -8.05 20.26
C LYS A 416 -4.51 -6.81 19.65
N ILE A 417 -4.80 -5.68 20.28
CA ILE A 417 -4.10 -4.41 20.07
C ILE A 417 -2.84 -4.39 20.95
N ILE A 418 -1.75 -3.92 20.40
CA ILE A 418 -0.48 -3.70 21.10
C ILE A 418 -0.18 -2.21 21.06
N PHE A 419 -0.04 -1.59 22.22
CA PHE A 419 0.36 -0.20 22.33
C PHE A 419 1.87 -0.06 22.45
N LEU A 420 2.41 1.00 21.83
CA LEU A 420 3.73 1.57 22.08
C LEU A 420 3.52 3.06 22.36
N ARG A 421 4.07 3.56 23.47
CA ARG A 421 3.82 4.96 23.87
C ARG A 421 5.03 5.86 23.64
N ARG A 422 4.83 7.00 23.01
CA ARG A 422 5.83 8.07 22.87
C ARG A 422 5.61 9.18 23.92
N PHE A 423 5.30 8.79 25.16
CA PHE A 423 5.13 9.68 26.31
C PHE A 423 5.46 8.97 27.62
N ASN A 424 5.88 9.76 28.63
CA ASN A 424 6.09 9.27 29.97
C ASN A 424 4.78 9.20 30.73
N LEU A 425 4.63 8.16 31.58
CA LEU A 425 3.49 8.07 32.50
C LEU A 425 3.63 9.11 33.62
N THR A 426 2.52 9.77 33.94
CA THR A 426 2.43 10.78 35.01
C THR A 426 1.79 10.23 36.27
N LYS A 427 1.14 9.06 36.18
CA LYS A 427 0.46 8.37 37.27
C LYS A 427 0.97 6.94 37.40
N ASN A 428 0.80 6.37 38.58
CA ASN A 428 0.98 4.94 38.80
C ASN A 428 -0.32 4.21 38.44
N TYR A 429 -0.20 3.17 37.63
CA TYR A 429 -1.30 2.30 37.22
C TYR A 429 -1.12 0.90 37.81
N GLU A 430 -2.19 0.09 37.80
CA GLU A 430 -2.01 -1.35 38.02
C GLU A 430 -1.00 -1.91 37.02
N SER A 431 -0.15 -2.82 37.46
CA SER A 431 0.97 -3.36 36.64
C SER A 431 0.48 -3.94 35.30
N SER A 432 -0.74 -4.48 35.23
CA SER A 432 -1.33 -4.98 33.99
C SER A 432 -1.66 -3.86 33.00
N VAL A 433 -2.16 -2.73 33.49
CA VAL A 433 -2.49 -1.55 32.67
C VAL A 433 -1.21 -0.87 32.19
N GLU A 434 -0.23 -0.70 33.07
CA GLU A 434 1.06 -0.11 32.73
C GLU A 434 1.78 -0.91 31.63
N ARG A 435 1.85 -2.26 31.79
CA ARG A 435 2.41 -3.13 30.76
C ARG A 435 1.63 -3.08 29.44
N ALA A 436 0.30 -2.99 29.51
CA ALA A 436 -0.56 -2.89 28.33
C ALA A 436 -0.40 -1.57 27.55
N MET A 437 0.11 -0.50 28.19
CA MET A 437 0.51 0.73 27.51
C MET A 437 1.80 0.57 26.68
N GLY A 438 2.46 -0.58 26.76
CA GLY A 438 3.63 -0.94 25.97
C GLY A 438 4.91 -0.21 26.36
N PHE A 439 5.95 -0.36 25.54
CA PHE A 439 7.26 0.22 25.78
C PHE A 439 7.23 1.73 25.77
N ASN A 440 8.04 2.31 26.67
CA ASN A 440 8.22 3.76 26.75
C ASN A 440 9.22 4.24 25.71
N LEU A 441 8.73 4.85 24.64
CA LEU A 441 9.52 5.43 23.58
C LEU A 441 9.56 6.97 23.66
N ALA A 442 9.32 7.55 24.85
CA ALA A 442 9.26 9.01 25.05
C ALA A 442 10.58 9.74 24.73
N ASN A 443 11.71 9.05 24.87
CA ASN A 443 13.03 9.60 24.56
C ASN A 443 13.35 9.63 23.05
N TRP A 444 12.36 9.39 22.21
CA TRP A 444 12.50 9.50 20.77
C TRP A 444 12.78 10.95 20.38
N ASP A 445 14.05 11.22 20.10
CA ASP A 445 14.53 12.55 19.71
C ASP A 445 14.94 12.52 18.24
N ASP A 446 14.05 12.98 17.40
CA ASP A 446 14.19 12.98 15.95
C ASP A 446 15.37 13.85 15.46
N ILE A 447 15.80 14.84 16.26
CA ILE A 447 16.88 15.78 15.89
C ILE A 447 18.25 15.20 16.22
N LYS A 448 18.35 14.48 17.32
CA LYS A 448 19.62 13.99 17.89
C LYS A 448 20.28 12.88 17.05
N TYR A 449 19.47 12.13 16.27
CA TYR A 449 19.91 10.90 15.62
C TYR A 449 20.03 10.98 14.10
N LYS A 450 19.85 12.15 13.49
CA LYS A 450 20.03 12.35 12.05
C LYS A 450 21.47 12.11 11.56
N ASP A 451 22.44 12.05 12.46
CA ASP A 451 23.83 11.75 12.15
C ASP A 451 24.12 10.26 12.05
N TYR A 452 23.19 9.40 12.49
CA TYR A 452 23.28 7.95 12.36
C TYR A 452 22.60 7.49 11.06
N LYS A 453 23.33 6.74 10.23
CA LYS A 453 22.79 6.14 8.98
C LYS A 453 22.03 4.84 9.19
N TYR A 454 22.04 4.28 10.37
CA TYR A 454 21.42 3.01 10.76
C TYR A 454 20.45 3.23 11.92
N ALA A 455 19.62 2.19 12.22
CA ALA A 455 18.74 2.23 13.37
C ALA A 455 19.56 2.25 14.69
N TYR A 456 19.18 3.12 15.59
CA TYR A 456 19.76 3.21 16.94
C TYR A 456 18.84 2.59 17.98
N LYS A 457 19.41 2.07 19.06
CA LYS A 457 18.66 1.49 20.17
C LYS A 457 18.00 2.59 20.99
N LEU A 458 16.67 2.71 20.88
CA LEU A 458 15.85 3.69 21.60
C LEU A 458 15.43 3.19 22.99
N TYR A 459 15.10 1.90 23.09
CA TYR A 459 14.64 1.25 24.32
C TYR A 459 15.46 0.01 24.60
N ASP A 460 15.78 -0.19 25.88
CA ASP A 460 16.54 -1.35 26.38
C ASP A 460 16.19 -1.55 27.85
N ASP A 461 15.61 -2.69 28.21
CA ASP A 461 15.36 -3.13 29.59
C ASP A 461 16.20 -4.36 29.98
N GLY A 462 17.21 -4.69 29.16
CA GLY A 462 18.07 -5.84 29.31
C GLY A 462 17.50 -7.15 28.72
N LYS A 463 16.22 -7.14 28.34
CA LYS A 463 15.51 -8.29 27.75
C LYS A 463 14.87 -7.93 26.40
N ASN A 464 14.25 -6.78 26.31
CA ASN A 464 13.57 -6.28 25.11
C ASN A 464 14.26 -5.04 24.59
N HIS A 465 14.40 -4.93 23.28
CA HIS A 465 15.05 -3.79 22.65
C HIS A 465 14.15 -3.20 21.56
N VAL A 466 14.19 -1.88 21.39
CA VAL A 466 13.55 -1.21 20.26
C VAL A 466 14.58 -0.35 19.54
N TYR A 467 14.74 -0.59 18.25
CA TYR A 467 15.61 0.15 17.35
C TYR A 467 14.79 1.00 16.39
N ILE A 468 15.23 2.22 16.17
CA ILE A 468 14.54 3.21 15.34
C ILE A 468 15.48 3.82 14.31
N GLN A 469 15.07 3.85 13.05
CA GLN A 469 15.57 4.78 12.03
C GLN A 469 14.46 5.75 11.69
N ASP A 470 14.65 7.02 12.04
CA ASP A 470 13.71 8.09 11.71
C ASP A 470 14.47 9.40 11.36
N ALA A 471 15.37 9.32 10.38
CA ALA A 471 16.05 10.49 9.83
C ALA A 471 15.08 11.30 8.95
N TYR A 472 14.09 11.96 9.55
CA TYR A 472 13.00 12.62 8.83
C TYR A 472 13.40 13.94 8.17
N ASN A 473 14.33 14.70 8.75
CA ASN A 473 14.73 16.03 8.25
C ASN A 473 15.69 15.94 7.05
N THR A 474 15.27 15.23 6.00
CA THR A 474 16.05 14.94 4.79
C THR A 474 15.21 15.14 3.53
N TYR A 475 15.84 15.26 2.36
CA TYR A 475 15.21 15.08 1.05
C TYR A 475 15.10 13.59 0.70
N GLY A 476 14.31 13.23 -0.29
CA GLY A 476 14.11 11.83 -0.69
C GLY A 476 15.42 11.11 -1.05
N SER A 477 16.28 11.74 -1.83
CA SER A 477 17.60 11.19 -2.20
C SER A 477 18.56 11.02 -1.02
N GLU A 478 18.46 11.90 0.00
CA GLU A 478 19.26 11.83 1.23
C GLU A 478 18.72 10.76 2.18
N LYS A 479 17.40 10.50 2.17
CA LYS A 479 16.73 9.53 3.04
C LYS A 479 17.09 8.09 2.70
N TRP A 480 17.24 7.77 1.41
CA TRP A 480 17.46 6.42 0.96
C TRP A 480 18.66 5.69 1.63
N PRO A 481 19.85 6.31 1.79
CA PRO A 481 20.94 5.67 2.52
C PRO A 481 20.58 5.24 3.95
N TYR A 482 19.75 5.99 4.67
CA TYR A 482 19.33 5.63 6.04
C TYR A 482 18.43 4.39 6.04
N ILE A 483 17.49 4.33 5.09
CA ILE A 483 16.61 3.17 4.90
C ILE A 483 17.46 1.94 4.59
N LEU A 484 18.36 2.06 3.62
CA LEU A 484 19.20 0.97 3.14
C LEU A 484 20.17 0.46 4.22
N GLU A 485 20.87 1.33 4.94
CA GLU A 485 21.79 0.93 6.00
C GLU A 485 21.05 0.22 7.15
N THR A 486 19.82 0.66 7.48
CA THR A 486 18.97 -0.06 8.43
C THR A 486 18.57 -1.45 7.92
N MET A 487 18.23 -1.58 6.64
CA MET A 487 17.96 -2.88 6.04
C MET A 487 19.19 -3.80 6.03
N LYS A 488 20.38 -3.27 5.77
CA LYS A 488 21.62 -4.04 5.88
C LYS A 488 21.91 -4.50 7.31
N GLN A 489 21.59 -3.66 8.27
CA GLN A 489 21.69 -3.97 9.70
C GLN A 489 20.76 -5.12 10.08
N THR A 490 19.48 -5.03 9.71
CA THR A 490 18.47 -6.06 10.03
C THR A 490 18.73 -7.39 9.32
N THR A 491 19.23 -7.36 8.09
CA THR A 491 19.58 -8.56 7.32
C THR A 491 20.93 -9.17 7.68
N GLY A 492 21.66 -8.58 8.64
CA GLY A 492 22.98 -9.02 9.04
C GLY A 492 24.11 -8.75 8.03
N GLN A 493 23.84 -7.94 7.00
CA GLN A 493 24.88 -7.49 6.05
C GLN A 493 25.82 -6.45 6.69
N ASP A 494 25.30 -5.62 7.59
CA ASP A 494 26.14 -4.76 8.45
C ASP A 494 26.44 -5.48 9.76
N THR A 495 27.62 -6.03 9.88
CA THR A 495 28.11 -6.72 11.10
C THR A 495 28.68 -5.75 12.14
N SER A 496 28.84 -4.47 11.81
CA SER A 496 29.39 -3.45 12.71
C SER A 496 28.34 -2.93 13.68
N HIS A 497 27.06 -3.03 13.30
CA HIS A 497 25.93 -2.56 14.10
C HIS A 497 24.85 -3.65 14.18
N PRO A 498 25.14 -4.79 14.85
CA PRO A 498 24.22 -5.93 14.88
C PRO A 498 22.94 -5.58 15.63
N ILE A 499 21.81 -6.11 15.17
CA ILE A 499 20.56 -6.13 15.91
C ILE A 499 20.61 -7.27 16.92
N GLU A 500 20.29 -6.97 18.15
CA GLU A 500 20.24 -7.97 19.23
C GLU A 500 18.99 -8.84 19.10
N TYR A 501 19.04 -10.06 19.66
CA TYR A 501 17.86 -10.90 19.80
C TYR A 501 16.75 -10.15 20.56
N ASN A 502 15.49 -10.47 20.27
CA ASN A 502 14.32 -9.85 20.90
C ASN A 502 14.25 -8.33 20.69
N SER A 503 14.59 -7.90 19.46
CA SER A 503 14.61 -6.49 19.07
C SER A 503 13.49 -6.17 18.09
N TRP A 504 12.74 -5.13 18.38
CA TRP A 504 11.79 -4.54 17.44
C TRP A 504 12.45 -3.43 16.66
N VAL A 505 12.47 -3.53 15.33
CA VAL A 505 13.12 -2.53 14.47
C VAL A 505 12.06 -1.77 13.68
N PHE A 506 12.07 -0.44 13.76
CA PHE A 506 11.22 0.45 12.98
C PHE A 506 12.06 1.25 12.00
N ASN A 507 11.78 1.08 10.71
CA ASN A 507 12.49 1.74 9.62
C ASN A 507 11.53 2.70 8.89
N TYR A 508 11.63 4.00 9.17
CA TYR A 508 10.81 5.04 8.57
C TYR A 508 11.31 5.40 7.18
N THR A 509 10.45 5.28 6.19
CA THR A 509 10.74 5.73 4.82
C THR A 509 10.38 7.20 4.60
N SER A 510 9.64 7.80 5.52
CA SER A 510 9.20 9.19 5.48
C SER A 510 10.35 10.19 5.63
N CYS A 511 10.19 11.36 5.03
CA CYS A 511 11.06 12.52 5.21
C CYS A 511 10.25 13.82 5.02
N SER A 512 10.79 14.96 5.46
CA SER A 512 10.03 16.21 5.59
C SER A 512 10.52 17.38 4.73
N ARG A 513 11.66 17.25 4.03
CA ARG A 513 12.17 18.32 3.17
C ARG A 513 11.55 18.25 1.75
N GLY A 514 10.23 18.40 1.67
CA GLY A 514 9.45 18.37 0.45
C GLY A 514 8.03 17.90 0.71
N ALA A 515 7.18 17.94 -0.32
CA ALA A 515 5.82 17.40 -0.23
C ALA A 515 5.87 15.87 -0.07
N PRO A 516 5.13 15.27 0.89
CA PRO A 516 5.21 13.84 1.17
C PRO A 516 5.03 12.95 -0.05
N LEU A 517 4.08 13.25 -0.94
CA LEU A 517 3.85 12.49 -2.16
C LEU A 517 5.06 12.53 -3.12
N GLY A 518 5.69 13.71 -3.26
CA GLY A 518 6.89 13.86 -4.10
C GLY A 518 8.06 13.03 -3.56
N LEU A 519 8.29 13.08 -2.25
CA LEU A 519 9.34 12.33 -1.57
C LEU A 519 9.09 10.81 -1.65
N THR A 520 7.84 10.39 -1.49
CA THR A 520 7.44 8.99 -1.62
C THR A 520 7.69 8.45 -3.02
N ARG A 521 7.44 9.25 -4.07
CA ARG A 521 7.74 8.88 -5.47
C ARG A 521 9.24 8.67 -5.75
N GLU A 522 10.11 9.24 -4.93
CA GLU A 522 11.55 8.98 -5.00
C GLU A 522 11.96 7.70 -4.25
N ILE A 523 11.30 7.38 -3.14
CA ILE A 523 11.69 6.30 -2.21
C ILE A 523 11.02 4.98 -2.55
N ASN A 524 9.69 4.95 -2.70
CA ASN A 524 8.96 3.70 -2.90
C ASN A 524 9.43 2.90 -4.13
N PRO A 525 9.73 3.52 -5.30
CA PRO A 525 10.28 2.78 -6.44
C PRO A 525 11.63 2.11 -6.17
N ARG A 526 12.44 2.63 -5.25
CA ARG A 526 13.72 2.02 -4.87
C ARG A 526 13.51 0.78 -4.01
N LEU A 527 12.52 0.81 -3.13
CA LEU A 527 12.08 -0.38 -2.38
C LEU A 527 11.61 -1.47 -3.35
N PHE A 528 10.76 -1.13 -4.33
CA PHE A 528 10.27 -2.08 -5.32
C PHE A 528 11.38 -2.70 -6.16
N LYS A 529 12.41 -1.92 -6.49
CA LYS A 529 13.57 -2.41 -7.26
C LYS A 529 14.57 -3.16 -6.41
N ASP A 530 14.34 -3.24 -5.10
CA ASP A 530 15.28 -3.77 -4.12
C ASP A 530 16.71 -3.23 -4.33
N GLU A 531 16.81 -1.89 -4.46
CA GLU A 531 18.10 -1.24 -4.60
C GLU A 531 18.95 -1.50 -3.34
N GLY A 532 19.85 -2.46 -3.42
CA GLY A 532 20.70 -2.90 -2.32
C GLY A 532 20.55 -4.37 -1.96
N ASN A 533 19.66 -5.11 -2.63
CA ASN A 533 19.40 -6.55 -2.46
C ASN A 533 19.14 -6.93 -0.98
N CYS A 534 18.24 -6.19 -0.34
CA CYS A 534 17.94 -6.38 1.09
C CYS A 534 16.56 -7.00 1.36
N ILE A 535 15.68 -7.07 0.33
CA ILE A 535 14.26 -7.44 0.57
C ILE A 535 14.05 -8.96 0.50
N ASP A 536 14.72 -9.66 -0.40
CA ASP A 536 14.43 -11.06 -0.71
C ASP A 536 14.54 -11.99 0.52
N ASN A 537 13.40 -12.43 1.04
CA ASN A 537 13.24 -13.39 2.15
C ASN A 537 14.16 -13.12 3.36
N ARG A 538 14.32 -11.87 3.73
CA ARG A 538 15.20 -11.42 4.82
C ARG A 538 14.42 -10.61 5.83
N PHE A 539 14.97 -10.51 7.04
CA PHE A 539 14.39 -9.70 8.07
C PHE A 539 14.52 -8.20 7.74
N LEU A 540 13.42 -7.49 7.68
CA LEU A 540 13.32 -6.07 7.40
C LEU A 540 12.86 -5.25 8.61
N GLY A 541 12.22 -5.92 9.57
CA GLY A 541 11.52 -5.27 10.67
C GLY A 541 10.18 -4.65 10.27
N THR A 542 9.78 -3.63 10.98
CA THR A 542 8.56 -2.85 10.70
C THR A 542 8.91 -1.68 9.77
N VAL A 543 8.41 -1.71 8.54
CA VAL A 543 8.71 -0.69 7.52
C VAL A 543 7.59 0.35 7.50
N MET A 544 7.90 1.56 7.97
CA MET A 544 6.95 2.66 8.14
C MET A 544 6.84 3.48 6.86
N LEU A 545 5.73 3.36 6.14
CA LEU A 545 5.53 3.88 4.79
C LEU A 545 4.68 5.15 4.77
N ASN A 546 4.98 6.02 3.82
CA ASN A 546 4.02 7.00 3.30
C ASN A 546 3.27 6.42 2.11
N PHE A 547 2.00 6.80 1.95
CA PHE A 547 1.14 6.40 0.84
C PHE A 547 1.20 4.89 0.58
N ILE A 548 0.89 4.13 1.65
CA ILE A 548 0.82 2.67 1.54
C ILE A 548 -0.23 2.27 0.53
N ASP A 549 0.10 1.28 -0.27
CA ASP A 549 -0.83 0.59 -1.17
C ASP A 549 -0.64 -0.92 -1.05
N GLU A 550 -1.47 -1.70 -1.70
CA GLU A 550 -1.36 -3.16 -1.68
C GLU A 550 0.00 -3.66 -2.17
N PRO A 551 0.59 -3.10 -3.26
CA PRO A 551 1.92 -3.50 -3.72
C PRO A 551 3.01 -3.37 -2.68
N MET A 552 3.08 -2.20 -2.03
CA MET A 552 4.10 -1.94 -1.02
C MET A 552 3.91 -2.81 0.22
N SER A 553 2.67 -2.94 0.66
CA SER A 553 2.33 -3.81 1.78
C SER A 553 2.70 -5.27 1.49
N ARG A 554 2.29 -5.75 0.32
CA ARG A 554 2.53 -7.10 -0.17
C ARG A 554 4.01 -7.42 -0.31
N LEU A 555 4.79 -6.51 -0.90
CA LEU A 555 6.25 -6.63 -1.01
C LEU A 555 6.90 -6.95 0.35
N ILE A 556 6.40 -6.34 1.43
CA ILE A 556 6.95 -6.51 2.77
C ILE A 556 6.43 -7.80 3.42
N TYR A 557 5.09 -8.02 3.47
CA TYR A 557 4.58 -9.18 4.21
C TYR A 557 4.84 -10.52 3.49
N GLU A 558 5.00 -10.55 2.17
CA GLU A 558 5.34 -11.78 1.44
C GLU A 558 6.77 -12.25 1.70
N THR A 559 7.69 -11.35 2.09
CA THR A 559 9.05 -11.76 2.51
C THR A 559 9.04 -12.72 3.70
N ASN A 560 7.95 -12.74 4.48
CA ASN A 560 7.79 -13.67 5.59
C ASN A 560 7.61 -15.14 5.16
N SER A 561 7.29 -15.41 3.90
CA SER A 561 6.91 -16.76 3.43
C SER A 561 7.99 -17.83 3.59
N ASN A 562 9.24 -17.43 3.50
CA ASN A 562 10.40 -18.33 3.56
C ASN A 562 11.38 -17.95 4.68
N MET A 563 10.95 -17.10 5.62
CA MET A 563 11.79 -16.71 6.74
C MET A 563 11.82 -17.78 7.82
N ILE A 564 12.96 -17.86 8.49
CA ILE A 564 13.09 -18.55 9.78
C ILE A 564 12.88 -17.49 10.86
N PHE A 565 11.77 -17.59 11.58
CA PHE A 565 11.44 -16.66 12.63
C PHE A 565 12.18 -16.98 13.91
N GLU A 566 12.55 -15.95 14.68
CA GLU A 566 13.02 -16.13 16.05
C GLU A 566 11.85 -16.60 16.92
N PRO A 567 11.97 -17.75 17.63
CA PRO A 567 10.93 -18.18 18.55
C PRO A 567 11.01 -17.37 19.84
N LYS A 568 9.86 -17.14 20.48
CA LYS A 568 9.85 -16.61 21.84
C LYS A 568 10.35 -17.69 22.80
N LEU A 569 11.49 -17.44 23.40
CA LEU A 569 12.06 -18.35 24.39
C LEU A 569 11.36 -18.17 25.74
N PRO A 570 11.04 -19.28 26.46
CA PRO A 570 10.54 -19.18 27.82
C PRO A 570 11.62 -18.60 28.73
N THR A 571 11.20 -17.97 29.82
CA THR A 571 12.13 -17.54 30.89
C THR A 571 12.28 -18.71 31.85
N PRO A 572 13.43 -19.38 31.91
CA PRO A 572 13.61 -20.52 32.81
C PRO A 572 13.64 -20.07 34.27
N GLU A 573 13.06 -20.85 35.13
CA GLU A 573 13.34 -20.78 36.57
C GLU A 573 14.64 -21.51 36.84
N VAL A 574 15.56 -20.86 37.56
CA VAL A 574 16.87 -21.43 37.90
C VAL A 574 16.86 -21.89 39.35
N GLU A 575 17.05 -23.17 39.58
CA GLU A 575 17.28 -23.72 40.92
C GLU A 575 18.74 -24.11 41.04
N VAL A 576 19.44 -23.52 42.01
CA VAL A 576 20.83 -23.82 42.33
C VAL A 576 21.05 -23.67 43.81
N GLU A 577 21.88 -24.53 44.39
CA GLU A 577 22.20 -24.46 45.81
C GLU A 577 23.38 -23.51 46.08
N TYR A 578 23.36 -22.91 47.26
CA TYR A 578 24.47 -22.04 47.69
C TYR A 578 25.81 -22.77 47.61
N GLY A 579 26.78 -22.17 46.95
CA GLY A 579 28.10 -22.71 46.74
C GLY A 579 28.26 -23.58 45.49
N GLN A 580 27.19 -23.87 44.77
CA GLN A 580 27.25 -24.54 43.46
C GLN A 580 27.52 -23.52 42.33
N THR A 581 28.00 -24.02 41.22
CA THR A 581 28.13 -23.24 39.99
C THR A 581 26.82 -23.21 39.23
N LEU A 582 26.63 -22.19 38.36
CA LEU A 582 25.47 -22.17 37.47
C LEU A 582 25.42 -23.34 36.50
N ALA A 583 26.56 -23.98 36.18
CA ALA A 583 26.60 -25.21 35.39
C ALA A 583 25.86 -26.39 36.07
N GLU A 584 25.76 -26.35 37.39
CA GLU A 584 25.10 -27.39 38.21
C GLU A 584 23.62 -27.08 38.47
N ALA A 585 23.14 -25.91 38.04
CA ALA A 585 21.75 -25.45 38.23
C ALA A 585 20.74 -26.29 37.44
N THR A 586 19.57 -26.47 38.03
CA THR A 586 18.41 -27.04 37.32
C THR A 586 17.56 -25.94 36.71
N LEU A 587 17.22 -26.09 35.42
CA LEU A 587 16.31 -25.21 34.71
C LEU A 587 14.91 -25.82 34.70
N LYS A 588 13.89 -25.03 35.09
CA LYS A 588 12.47 -25.39 35.05
C LYS A 588 11.73 -24.39 34.14
N GLY A 589 10.53 -24.78 33.70
CA GLY A 589 9.70 -23.90 32.86
C GLY A 589 10.17 -23.82 31.41
N ILE A 590 10.97 -24.78 30.95
CA ILE A 590 11.51 -24.87 29.59
C ILE A 590 10.98 -26.08 28.81
N GLU A 591 9.95 -26.74 29.30
CA GLU A 591 9.41 -27.99 28.74
C GLU A 591 8.87 -27.80 27.32
N ASP A 592 8.32 -26.60 27.03
CA ASP A 592 7.78 -26.23 25.74
C ASP A 592 8.79 -25.38 24.90
N ALA A 593 10.05 -25.30 25.30
CA ALA A 593 11.04 -24.53 24.57
C ALA A 593 11.36 -25.15 23.19
N PRO A 594 11.70 -24.35 22.21
CA PRO A 594 12.20 -24.86 20.94
C PRO A 594 13.40 -25.79 21.14
N ALA A 595 13.55 -26.75 20.23
CA ALA A 595 14.68 -27.69 20.27
C ALA A 595 16.02 -26.95 20.30
N GLY A 596 16.84 -27.23 21.30
CA GLY A 596 18.15 -26.62 21.53
C GLY A 596 18.77 -27.01 22.83
N ALA A 597 19.93 -26.45 23.12
CA ALA A 597 20.61 -26.63 24.40
C ALA A 597 20.63 -25.31 25.16
N TRP A 598 20.19 -25.32 26.40
CA TRP A 598 20.29 -24.18 27.30
C TRP A 598 21.64 -24.22 28.01
N VAL A 599 22.39 -23.11 27.93
CA VAL A 599 23.67 -22.99 28.62
C VAL A 599 23.71 -21.62 29.32
N PHE A 600 24.32 -21.60 30.49
CA PHE A 600 24.59 -20.33 31.17
C PHE A 600 25.73 -19.60 30.46
N LYS A 601 25.60 -18.28 30.29
CA LYS A 601 26.66 -17.45 29.74
C LYS A 601 27.93 -17.45 30.58
N ASP A 602 27.75 -17.58 31.91
CA ASP A 602 28.82 -17.71 32.90
C ASP A 602 28.57 -18.97 33.74
N ALA A 603 28.83 -20.13 33.15
CA ALA A 603 28.53 -21.41 33.74
C ALA A 603 29.34 -21.71 35.03
N ASP A 604 30.53 -21.12 35.12
CA ASP A 604 31.45 -21.33 36.26
C ASP A 604 31.16 -20.38 37.46
N HIS A 605 30.18 -19.48 37.29
CA HIS A 605 29.78 -18.58 38.37
C HIS A 605 29.27 -19.34 39.58
N VAL A 606 29.89 -19.16 40.74
CA VAL A 606 29.50 -19.77 42.02
C VAL A 606 28.47 -18.88 42.72
N VAL A 607 27.33 -19.44 43.07
CA VAL A 607 26.26 -18.72 43.77
C VAL A 607 26.63 -18.50 45.23
N THR A 608 26.87 -17.25 45.61
CA THR A 608 27.32 -16.85 46.95
C THR A 608 26.29 -16.03 47.74
N ASP A 609 25.22 -15.56 47.09
CA ASP A 609 24.13 -14.79 47.69
C ASP A 609 22.76 -15.42 47.34
N GLN A 610 21.75 -15.20 48.21
CA GLN A 610 20.37 -15.68 48.05
C GLN A 610 19.52 -14.61 47.36
#